data_5590fdaad76b1d8bfbf25054d0da92bf
#
_entry.id   5590fdaad76b1d8bfbf25054d0da92bf
#
_cell.length_a   1.000
_cell.length_b   1.000
_cell.length_c   1.000
_cell.angle_alpha   90.00
_cell.angle_beta   90.00
_cell.angle_gamma   90.00
#
_symmetry.space_group_name_H-M   'P 1'
#
loop_
_entity.id
_entity.type
_entity.pdbx_description
1 polymer ?
#
loop_
_entity_poly.entity_id
_entity_poly.type
_entity_poly.pdbx_seq_one_letter_code
_entity_poly.pdbx_strand_id
1 'polypeptide(L)'
;MQRFTDKTVIVTGAGSGIGAATVRRFHDEGANVVLVGRTKDKLESAAEGLERTLCVSADVGSEDDCARVVEEAHDTFGPVDVLVNNAGVVAQGRVEEVSVEDWEKVIRIDLTGVFLMSRAVMDDLSKRGGSVVNTSSVSGTGGDWAMAAYNAAKGGVTNLTRAMALDAKRTGVRCNAVCPSMTDTDMASGIKDNADTFETFKGRIPLGRPADPAEVGDVIVFLASHDARFVNGVNLPVDGGLSASNGQPDMA
;
A
#
# COMPACT_ATOMS: atom_id res chain seq x y z
N MET A 1 -19.25 0.01 -11.37
CA MET A 1 -18.59 -0.36 -12.65
C MET A 1 -17.79 -1.63 -12.38
N GLN A 2 -17.85 -2.64 -13.23
CA GLN A 2 -17.21 -3.96 -12.97
C GLN A 2 -15.87 -4.04 -13.74
N ARG A 3 -14.87 -3.24 -13.32
CA ARG A 3 -13.57 -3.14 -14.02
C ARG A 3 -12.66 -4.34 -13.83
N PHE A 4 -12.91 -5.15 -12.79
CA PHE A 4 -12.04 -6.26 -12.40
C PHE A 4 -12.74 -7.62 -12.41
N THR A 5 -13.83 -7.76 -13.20
CA THR A 5 -14.52 -9.06 -13.36
C THR A 5 -13.51 -10.14 -13.76
N ASP A 6 -13.51 -11.26 -13.02
CA ASP A 6 -12.62 -12.40 -13.20
C ASP A 6 -11.11 -12.09 -13.08
N LYS A 7 -10.75 -10.96 -12.48
CA LYS A 7 -9.36 -10.60 -12.17
C LYS A 7 -8.96 -11.07 -10.78
N THR A 8 -7.77 -11.66 -10.67
CA THR A 8 -7.18 -12.06 -9.39
C THR A 8 -6.31 -10.92 -8.84
N VAL A 9 -6.65 -10.43 -7.66
CA VAL A 9 -6.00 -9.32 -6.99
C VAL A 9 -5.44 -9.77 -5.65
N ILE A 10 -4.15 -9.57 -5.40
CA ILE A 10 -3.53 -9.77 -4.09
C ILE A 10 -3.41 -8.43 -3.39
N VAL A 11 -3.88 -8.33 -2.13
CA VAL A 11 -3.73 -7.15 -1.27
C VAL A 11 -3.01 -7.56 0.00
N THR A 12 -1.80 -7.00 0.24
CA THR A 12 -1.06 -7.22 1.48
C THR A 12 -1.46 -6.20 2.56
N GLY A 13 -1.37 -6.58 3.85
CA GLY A 13 -1.87 -5.75 4.93
C GLY A 13 -3.39 -5.55 4.87
N ALA A 14 -4.10 -6.57 4.37
CA ALA A 14 -5.52 -6.49 4.02
C ALA A 14 -6.48 -6.50 5.22
N GLY A 15 -5.99 -6.79 6.43
CA GLY A 15 -6.84 -7.00 7.61
C GLY A 15 -7.37 -5.72 8.27
N SER A 16 -6.95 -4.52 7.87
CA SER A 16 -7.42 -3.25 8.45
C SER A 16 -7.12 -2.05 7.55
N GLY A 17 -7.65 -0.89 7.91
CA GLY A 17 -7.31 0.41 7.33
C GLY A 17 -7.40 0.44 5.79
N ILE A 18 -6.39 1.01 5.15
CA ILE A 18 -6.32 1.16 3.69
C ILE A 18 -6.45 -0.19 2.97
N GLY A 19 -5.79 -1.25 3.51
CA GLY A 19 -5.85 -2.58 2.90
C GLY A 19 -7.26 -3.16 2.87
N ALA A 20 -7.97 -3.12 4.00
CA ALA A 20 -9.35 -3.62 4.08
C ALA A 20 -10.32 -2.80 3.20
N ALA A 21 -10.16 -1.47 3.16
CA ALA A 21 -10.94 -0.61 2.28
C ALA A 21 -10.67 -0.93 0.79
N THR A 22 -9.40 -1.17 0.43
CA THR A 22 -8.99 -1.57 -0.92
C THR A 22 -9.59 -2.91 -1.33
N VAL A 23 -9.60 -3.90 -0.42
CA VAL A 23 -10.25 -5.20 -0.64
C VAL A 23 -11.72 -5.02 -1.01
N ARG A 24 -12.48 -4.29 -0.18
CA ARG A 24 -13.90 -4.03 -0.46
C ARG A 24 -14.10 -3.38 -1.82
N ARG A 25 -13.30 -2.39 -2.14
CA ARG A 25 -13.39 -1.68 -3.41
C ARG A 25 -13.12 -2.58 -4.62
N PHE A 26 -12.10 -3.43 -4.59
CA PHE A 26 -11.85 -4.42 -5.65
C PHE A 26 -12.97 -5.45 -5.77
N HIS A 27 -13.45 -5.95 -4.63
CA HIS A 27 -14.58 -6.89 -4.59
C HIS A 27 -15.84 -6.28 -5.24
N ASP A 28 -16.19 -5.05 -4.90
CA ASP A 28 -17.35 -4.33 -5.46
C ASP A 28 -17.22 -4.12 -6.98
N GLU A 29 -16.00 -4.16 -7.50
CA GLU A 29 -15.72 -4.06 -8.93
C GLU A 29 -15.52 -5.42 -9.61
N GLY A 30 -15.85 -6.52 -8.94
CA GLY A 30 -15.96 -7.86 -9.50
C GLY A 30 -14.69 -8.72 -9.39
N ALA A 31 -13.67 -8.28 -8.66
CA ALA A 31 -12.44 -9.04 -8.49
C ALA A 31 -12.60 -10.29 -7.61
N ASN A 32 -11.73 -11.27 -7.84
CA ASN A 32 -11.35 -12.28 -6.88
C ASN A 32 -10.22 -11.71 -6.03
N VAL A 33 -10.36 -11.63 -4.70
CA VAL A 33 -9.41 -10.92 -3.85
C VAL A 33 -8.73 -11.86 -2.86
N VAL A 34 -7.40 -11.89 -2.90
CA VAL A 34 -6.56 -12.59 -1.93
C VAL A 34 -6.11 -11.58 -0.86
N LEU A 35 -6.60 -11.78 0.36
CA LEU A 35 -6.28 -10.98 1.53
C LEU A 35 -5.06 -11.57 2.23
N VAL A 36 -3.98 -10.82 2.30
CA VAL A 36 -2.71 -11.26 2.90
C VAL A 36 -2.37 -10.43 4.13
N GLY A 37 -2.01 -11.10 5.23
CA GLY A 37 -1.57 -10.46 6.47
C GLY A 37 -1.22 -11.51 7.54
N ARG A 38 -0.62 -11.10 8.65
CA ARG A 38 -0.15 -12.03 9.69
C ARG A 38 -1.26 -12.57 10.61
N THR A 39 -2.34 -11.80 10.79
CA THR A 39 -3.40 -12.11 11.76
C THR A 39 -4.63 -12.59 11.02
N LYS A 40 -4.86 -13.90 11.06
CA LYS A 40 -5.95 -14.56 10.33
C LYS A 40 -7.32 -13.97 10.68
N ASP A 41 -7.61 -13.79 11.95
CA ASP A 41 -8.91 -13.26 12.42
C ASP A 41 -9.21 -11.87 11.84
N LYS A 42 -8.18 -11.00 11.69
CA LYS A 42 -8.34 -9.70 11.06
C LYS A 42 -8.65 -9.80 9.56
N LEU A 43 -8.06 -10.78 8.87
CA LEU A 43 -8.35 -11.03 7.45
C LEU A 43 -9.77 -11.53 7.28
N GLU A 44 -10.19 -12.49 8.09
CA GLU A 44 -11.55 -13.05 8.06
C GLU A 44 -12.60 -11.97 8.39
N SER A 45 -12.33 -11.11 9.37
CA SER A 45 -13.20 -9.96 9.67
C SER A 45 -13.27 -8.95 8.51
N ALA A 46 -12.16 -8.69 7.82
CA ALA A 46 -12.15 -7.81 6.65
C ALA A 46 -12.88 -8.41 5.44
N ALA A 47 -12.90 -9.75 5.33
CA ALA A 47 -13.59 -10.51 4.30
C ALA A 47 -15.06 -10.80 4.63
N GLU A 48 -15.54 -10.46 5.83
CA GLU A 48 -16.90 -10.77 6.25
C GLU A 48 -17.96 -10.18 5.29
N GLY A 49 -18.84 -11.05 4.82
CA GLY A 49 -19.89 -10.69 3.85
C GLY A 49 -19.39 -10.50 2.41
N LEU A 50 -18.12 -10.78 2.13
CA LEU A 50 -17.56 -10.71 0.79
C LEU A 50 -17.40 -12.13 0.20
N GLU A 51 -18.01 -12.34 -0.98
CA GLU A 51 -17.76 -13.54 -1.78
C GLU A 51 -16.45 -13.40 -2.58
N ARG A 52 -15.95 -14.48 -3.17
CA ARG A 52 -14.74 -14.47 -4.01
C ARG A 52 -13.52 -13.88 -3.29
N THR A 53 -13.34 -14.26 -2.03
CA THR A 53 -12.18 -13.87 -1.21
C THR A 53 -11.42 -15.09 -0.71
N LEU A 54 -10.10 -14.95 -0.59
CA LEU A 54 -9.20 -15.94 0.01
C LEU A 54 -8.34 -15.26 1.07
N CYS A 55 -8.36 -15.73 2.30
CA CYS A 55 -7.55 -15.21 3.41
C CYS A 55 -6.30 -16.06 3.59
N VAL A 56 -5.11 -15.49 3.36
CA VAL A 56 -3.82 -16.16 3.52
C VAL A 56 -3.01 -15.49 4.63
N SER A 57 -2.77 -16.23 5.72
CA SER A 57 -1.88 -15.76 6.79
C SER A 57 -0.42 -15.90 6.36
N ALA A 58 0.29 -14.77 6.17
CA ALA A 58 1.66 -14.74 5.68
C ALA A 58 2.43 -13.52 6.21
N ASP A 59 3.76 -13.66 6.35
CA ASP A 59 4.69 -12.56 6.58
C ASP A 59 5.32 -12.15 5.24
N VAL A 60 5.02 -10.96 4.76
CA VAL A 60 5.58 -10.43 3.51
C VAL A 60 7.11 -10.30 3.53
N GLY A 61 7.73 -10.26 4.72
CA GLY A 61 9.18 -10.29 4.88
C GLY A 61 9.82 -11.69 4.75
N SER A 62 9.03 -12.72 4.40
CA SER A 62 9.48 -14.10 4.16
C SER A 62 9.28 -14.45 2.68
N GLU A 63 10.36 -14.85 2.00
CA GLU A 63 10.30 -15.27 0.59
C GLU A 63 9.41 -16.50 0.40
N ASP A 64 9.51 -17.48 1.31
CA ASP A 64 8.72 -18.73 1.26
C ASP A 64 7.21 -18.43 1.45
N ASP A 65 6.86 -17.51 2.37
CA ASP A 65 5.48 -17.09 2.56
C ASP A 65 4.93 -16.36 1.32
N CYS A 66 5.74 -15.49 0.69
CA CYS A 66 5.34 -14.81 -0.53
C CYS A 66 5.08 -15.80 -1.69
N ALA A 67 5.93 -16.81 -1.83
CA ALA A 67 5.73 -17.86 -2.83
C ALA A 67 4.44 -18.67 -2.56
N ARG A 68 4.20 -19.04 -1.30
CA ARG A 68 2.99 -19.78 -0.89
C ARG A 68 1.70 -18.95 -1.13
N VAL A 69 1.73 -17.63 -0.89
CA VAL A 69 0.59 -16.75 -1.21
C VAL A 69 0.21 -16.85 -2.69
N VAL A 70 1.20 -16.85 -3.59
CA VAL A 70 0.96 -16.93 -5.03
C VAL A 70 0.44 -18.31 -5.42
N GLU A 71 0.97 -19.38 -4.83
CA GLU A 71 0.50 -20.76 -5.06
C GLU A 71 -0.97 -20.92 -4.63
N GLU A 72 -1.34 -20.47 -3.41
CA GLU A 72 -2.73 -20.51 -2.93
C GLU A 72 -3.68 -19.65 -3.79
N ALA A 73 -3.19 -18.51 -4.28
CA ALA A 73 -3.95 -17.68 -5.22
C ALA A 73 -4.21 -18.41 -6.55
N HIS A 74 -3.19 -19.07 -7.10
CA HIS A 74 -3.30 -19.87 -8.34
C HIS A 74 -4.29 -21.01 -8.19
N ASP A 75 -4.23 -21.77 -7.09
CA ASP A 75 -5.09 -22.91 -6.83
C ASP A 75 -6.57 -22.50 -6.69
N THR A 76 -6.81 -21.30 -6.19
CA THR A 76 -8.18 -20.83 -5.89
C THR A 76 -8.79 -20.01 -7.04
N PHE A 77 -8.03 -19.09 -7.64
CA PHE A 77 -8.55 -18.08 -8.58
C PHE A 77 -7.77 -18.04 -9.90
N GLY A 78 -6.64 -18.74 -9.99
CA GLY A 78 -5.76 -18.67 -11.14
C GLY A 78 -4.75 -17.51 -11.08
N PRO A 79 -4.11 -17.21 -12.22
CA PRO A 79 -2.98 -16.27 -12.29
C PRO A 79 -3.31 -14.87 -11.81
N VAL A 80 -2.34 -14.21 -11.17
CA VAL A 80 -2.48 -12.87 -10.59
C VAL A 80 -2.49 -11.78 -11.67
N ASP A 81 -3.48 -10.89 -11.62
CA ASP A 81 -3.59 -9.72 -12.50
C ASP A 81 -3.13 -8.41 -11.83
N VAL A 82 -3.29 -8.31 -10.50
CA VAL A 82 -2.96 -7.09 -9.73
C VAL A 82 -2.32 -7.46 -8.40
N LEU A 83 -1.24 -6.76 -8.06
CA LEU A 83 -0.66 -6.77 -6.71
C LEU A 83 -0.81 -5.39 -6.07
N VAL A 84 -1.33 -5.36 -4.84
CA VAL A 84 -1.30 -4.18 -3.97
C VAL A 84 -0.39 -4.46 -2.78
N ASN A 85 0.78 -3.85 -2.78
CA ASN A 85 1.71 -3.86 -1.66
C ASN A 85 1.31 -2.77 -0.66
N ASN A 86 0.52 -3.15 0.35
CA ASN A 86 0.02 -2.21 1.36
C ASN A 86 0.46 -2.58 2.79
N ALA A 87 0.98 -3.77 3.02
CA ALA A 87 1.53 -4.14 4.33
C ALA A 87 2.63 -3.16 4.76
N GLY A 88 2.59 -2.74 6.03
CA GLY A 88 3.59 -1.85 6.57
C GLY A 88 3.52 -1.79 8.09
N VAL A 89 4.62 -1.31 8.68
CA VAL A 89 4.76 -1.04 10.11
C VAL A 89 5.49 0.29 10.29
N VAL A 90 5.37 0.88 11.47
CA VAL A 90 6.04 2.13 11.79
C VAL A 90 6.91 1.95 13.04
N ALA A 91 8.08 2.57 13.05
CA ALA A 91 8.88 2.80 14.24
C ALA A 91 9.25 4.28 14.29
N GLN A 92 8.93 4.92 15.41
CA GLN A 92 9.27 6.31 15.66
C GLN A 92 10.66 6.42 16.28
N GLY A 93 11.37 7.49 15.98
CA GLY A 93 12.66 7.83 16.56
C GLY A 93 13.54 8.59 15.57
N ARG A 94 14.41 9.44 16.13
CA ARG A 94 15.51 10.07 15.39
C ARG A 94 16.56 9.02 15.06
N VAL A 95 17.52 9.35 14.20
CA VAL A 95 18.58 8.40 13.79
C VAL A 95 19.33 7.83 14.99
N GLU A 96 19.59 8.64 16.00
CA GLU A 96 20.30 8.23 17.24
C GLU A 96 19.41 7.46 18.22
N GLU A 97 18.08 7.44 18.04
CA GLU A 97 17.11 6.85 18.95
C GLU A 97 16.56 5.51 18.44
N VAL A 98 16.47 5.33 17.12
CA VAL A 98 15.94 4.09 16.52
C VAL A 98 16.88 2.93 16.79
N SER A 99 16.34 1.85 17.39
CA SER A 99 17.12 0.62 17.56
C SER A 99 17.40 -0.04 16.21
N VAL A 100 18.51 -0.80 16.12
CA VAL A 100 18.81 -1.59 14.93
C VAL A 100 17.70 -2.60 14.66
N GLU A 101 17.10 -3.18 15.69
CA GLU A 101 15.99 -4.13 15.59
C GLU A 101 14.76 -3.47 14.93
N ASP A 102 14.36 -2.28 15.38
CA ASP A 102 13.24 -1.54 14.79
C ASP A 102 13.53 -1.11 13.36
N TRP A 103 14.78 -0.67 13.09
CA TRP A 103 15.24 -0.37 11.74
C TRP A 103 15.08 -1.58 10.82
N GLU A 104 15.66 -2.73 11.20
CA GLU A 104 15.59 -3.96 10.42
C GLU A 104 14.16 -4.44 10.20
N LYS A 105 13.32 -4.36 11.24
CA LYS A 105 11.91 -4.70 11.14
C LYS A 105 11.15 -3.84 10.12
N VAL A 106 11.34 -2.52 10.16
CA VAL A 106 10.69 -1.59 9.21
C VAL A 106 11.19 -1.85 7.79
N ILE A 107 12.50 -1.95 7.58
CA ILE A 107 13.08 -2.25 6.25
C ILE A 107 12.58 -3.60 5.73
N ARG A 108 12.56 -4.63 6.59
CA ARG A 108 12.11 -5.98 6.20
C ARG A 108 10.67 -6.02 5.75
N ILE A 109 9.78 -5.34 6.46
CA ILE A 109 8.34 -5.36 6.13
C ILE A 109 8.02 -4.37 5.00
N ASP A 110 8.42 -3.10 5.16
CA ASP A 110 7.94 -2.00 4.33
C ASP A 110 8.69 -1.85 3.00
N LEU A 111 9.90 -2.42 2.88
CA LEU A 111 10.69 -2.36 1.66
C LEU A 111 11.02 -3.75 1.10
N THR A 112 11.64 -4.63 1.89
CA THR A 112 11.98 -5.97 1.42
C THR A 112 10.72 -6.78 1.09
N GLY A 113 9.65 -6.66 1.89
CA GLY A 113 8.36 -7.31 1.63
C GLY A 113 7.72 -6.85 0.31
N VAL A 114 7.81 -5.55 -0.01
CA VAL A 114 7.34 -5.02 -1.32
C VAL A 114 8.12 -5.66 -2.47
N PHE A 115 9.44 -5.79 -2.33
CA PHE A 115 10.28 -6.45 -3.33
C PHE A 115 9.92 -7.94 -3.49
N LEU A 116 9.81 -8.69 -2.38
CA LEU A 116 9.56 -10.13 -2.40
C LEU A 116 8.19 -10.47 -3.02
N MET A 117 7.13 -9.79 -2.60
CA MET A 117 5.81 -10.01 -3.18
C MET A 117 5.76 -9.62 -4.66
N SER A 118 6.38 -8.48 -5.04
CA SER A 118 6.45 -8.08 -6.44
C SER A 118 7.19 -9.10 -7.29
N ARG A 119 8.32 -9.61 -6.80
CA ARG A 119 9.11 -10.66 -7.47
C ARG A 119 8.29 -11.93 -7.66
N ALA A 120 7.53 -12.35 -6.65
CA ALA A 120 6.74 -13.57 -6.68
C ALA A 120 5.64 -13.57 -7.75
N VAL A 121 5.01 -12.40 -8.02
CA VAL A 121 3.91 -12.28 -9.00
C VAL A 121 4.34 -11.81 -10.39
N MET A 122 5.60 -11.41 -10.57
CA MET A 122 6.03 -10.68 -11.80
C MET A 122 5.87 -11.51 -13.07
N ASP A 123 6.01 -12.84 -13.00
CA ASP A 123 5.81 -13.73 -14.15
C ASP A 123 4.35 -13.71 -14.64
N ASP A 124 3.40 -13.78 -13.72
CA ASP A 124 1.97 -13.67 -14.03
C ASP A 124 1.64 -12.31 -14.63
N LEU A 125 2.05 -11.24 -13.94
CA LEU A 125 1.79 -9.88 -14.39
C LEU A 125 2.36 -9.62 -15.79
N SER A 126 3.56 -10.14 -16.07
CA SER A 126 4.21 -9.99 -17.39
C SER A 126 3.46 -10.70 -18.50
N LYS A 127 2.86 -11.86 -18.23
CA LYS A 127 2.06 -12.62 -19.19
C LYS A 127 0.69 -11.98 -19.44
N ARG A 128 0.18 -11.21 -18.50
CA ARG A 128 -1.19 -10.67 -18.52
C ARG A 128 -1.28 -9.16 -18.73
N GLY A 129 -0.13 -8.45 -18.76
CA GLY A 129 -0.11 -6.98 -18.80
C GLY A 129 -0.73 -6.38 -17.53
N GLY A 130 -0.43 -6.99 -16.37
CA GLY A 130 -1.01 -6.66 -15.10
C GLY A 130 -0.51 -5.36 -14.47
N SER A 131 -0.80 -5.14 -13.18
CA SER A 131 -0.31 -3.95 -12.50
C SER A 131 0.11 -4.19 -11.05
N VAL A 132 1.09 -3.40 -10.58
CA VAL A 132 1.49 -3.27 -9.18
C VAL A 132 1.13 -1.87 -8.69
N VAL A 133 0.49 -1.80 -7.53
CA VAL A 133 0.29 -0.53 -6.80
C VAL A 133 0.91 -0.66 -5.41
N ASN A 134 1.89 0.18 -5.13
CA ASN A 134 2.58 0.23 -3.85
C ASN A 134 1.99 1.32 -2.95
N THR A 135 1.75 1.03 -1.68
CA THR A 135 1.43 2.04 -0.67
C THR A 135 2.74 2.57 -0.09
N SER A 136 3.21 3.69 -0.64
CA SER A 136 4.31 4.46 -0.07
C SER A 136 3.76 5.42 1.01
N SER A 137 4.21 6.64 1.03
CA SER A 137 3.81 7.71 1.95
C SER A 137 4.29 9.06 1.43
N VAL A 138 3.74 10.15 1.93
CA VAL A 138 4.39 11.47 1.83
C VAL A 138 5.79 11.46 2.43
N SER A 139 6.04 10.62 3.45
CA SER A 139 7.35 10.35 4.05
C SER A 139 8.35 9.69 3.08
N GLY A 140 7.86 9.09 1.98
CA GLY A 140 8.70 8.53 0.92
C GLY A 140 9.05 9.52 -0.18
N THR A 141 8.35 10.64 -0.27
CA THR A 141 8.60 11.72 -1.25
C THR A 141 9.25 12.95 -0.61
N GLY A 142 9.09 13.11 0.69
CA GLY A 142 9.74 14.10 1.55
C GLY A 142 10.28 13.42 2.80
N GLY A 143 10.51 14.17 3.86
CA GLY A 143 10.95 13.64 5.15
C GLY A 143 9.99 14.03 6.27
N ASP A 144 9.71 13.09 7.18
CA ASP A 144 8.99 13.32 8.42
C ASP A 144 9.92 13.35 9.63
N TRP A 145 9.55 14.14 10.63
CA TRP A 145 10.29 14.27 11.88
C TRP A 145 10.21 12.97 12.70
N ALA A 146 11.36 12.55 13.23
CA ALA A 146 11.46 11.36 14.10
C ALA A 146 10.89 10.07 13.48
N MET A 147 11.11 9.86 12.19
CA MET A 147 10.64 8.71 11.42
C MET A 147 11.76 8.11 10.55
N ALA A 148 12.99 8.05 11.09
CA ALA A 148 14.19 7.71 10.30
C ALA A 148 14.06 6.40 9.50
N ALA A 149 13.67 5.29 10.13
CA ALA A 149 13.52 4.00 9.47
C ALA A 149 12.36 4.00 8.44
N TYR A 150 11.23 4.62 8.80
CA TYR A 150 10.06 4.68 7.94
C TYR A 150 10.31 5.54 6.69
N ASN A 151 10.94 6.72 6.85
CA ASN A 151 11.35 7.57 5.71
C ASN A 151 12.27 6.80 4.75
N ALA A 152 13.26 6.07 5.29
CA ALA A 152 14.17 5.28 4.48
C ALA A 152 13.44 4.18 3.70
N ALA A 153 12.57 3.42 4.37
CA ALA A 153 11.80 2.35 3.74
C ALA A 153 10.86 2.90 2.65
N LYS A 154 10.04 3.93 2.97
CA LYS A 154 9.09 4.50 2.02
C LYS A 154 9.77 5.27 0.88
N GLY A 155 10.92 5.90 1.15
CA GLY A 155 11.81 6.45 0.10
C GLY A 155 12.33 5.36 -0.83
N GLY A 156 12.72 4.21 -0.28
CA GLY A 156 13.06 3.01 -1.04
C GLY A 156 11.91 2.53 -1.93
N VAL A 157 10.68 2.44 -1.39
CA VAL A 157 9.49 2.04 -2.15
C VAL A 157 9.20 3.00 -3.30
N THR A 158 9.29 4.32 -3.09
CA THR A 158 9.06 5.30 -4.18
C THR A 158 10.05 5.12 -5.32
N ASN A 159 11.33 4.85 -5.01
CA ASN A 159 12.32 4.65 -6.06
C ASN A 159 12.27 3.25 -6.68
N LEU A 160 11.96 2.21 -5.89
CA LEU A 160 11.72 0.85 -6.40
C LEU A 160 10.53 0.84 -7.38
N THR A 161 9.47 1.58 -7.10
CA THR A 161 8.32 1.74 -8.01
C THR A 161 8.74 2.26 -9.38
N ARG A 162 9.63 3.26 -9.43
CA ARG A 162 10.17 3.79 -10.69
C ARG A 162 11.03 2.76 -11.43
N ALA A 163 11.90 2.05 -10.69
CA ALA A 163 12.74 1.00 -11.25
C ALA A 163 11.88 -0.10 -11.88
N MET A 164 10.89 -0.62 -11.15
CA MET A 164 9.97 -1.65 -11.63
C MET A 164 9.19 -1.19 -12.88
N ALA A 165 8.76 0.07 -12.92
CA ALA A 165 8.07 0.63 -14.08
C ALA A 165 8.96 0.67 -15.34
N LEU A 166 10.26 0.90 -15.19
CA LEU A 166 11.24 0.90 -16.28
C LEU A 166 11.59 -0.53 -16.72
N ASP A 167 11.81 -1.42 -15.75
CA ASP A 167 12.19 -2.83 -16.00
C ASP A 167 11.05 -3.62 -16.68
N ALA A 168 9.80 -3.24 -16.41
CA ALA A 168 8.62 -3.80 -17.04
C ALA A 168 8.45 -3.40 -18.54
N LYS A 169 9.45 -2.77 -19.13
CA LYS A 169 9.44 -2.42 -20.56
C LYS A 169 9.13 -3.64 -21.42
N ARG A 170 8.13 -3.52 -22.31
CA ARG A 170 7.67 -4.55 -23.26
C ARG A 170 6.76 -5.64 -22.67
N THR A 171 6.55 -5.72 -21.35
CA THR A 171 5.61 -6.67 -20.76
C THR A 171 4.19 -6.12 -20.64
N GLY A 172 4.04 -4.78 -20.70
CA GLY A 172 2.76 -4.11 -20.46
C GLY A 172 2.40 -3.96 -18.98
N VAL A 173 3.24 -4.44 -18.06
CA VAL A 173 3.05 -4.26 -16.61
C VAL A 173 3.21 -2.79 -16.25
N ARG A 174 2.32 -2.28 -15.40
CA ARG A 174 2.41 -0.93 -14.84
C ARG A 174 2.71 -1.01 -13.35
N CYS A 175 3.65 -0.18 -12.89
CA CYS A 175 4.04 -0.10 -11.49
C CYS A 175 3.89 1.34 -11.02
N ASN A 176 3.00 1.59 -10.05
CA ASN A 176 2.72 2.91 -9.50
C ASN A 176 2.69 2.86 -7.98
N ALA A 177 2.77 4.00 -7.34
CA ALA A 177 2.57 4.11 -5.90
C ALA A 177 1.56 5.21 -5.56
N VAL A 178 0.81 5.00 -4.48
CA VAL A 178 0.12 6.05 -3.75
C VAL A 178 0.99 6.52 -2.60
N CYS A 179 0.95 7.81 -2.29
CA CYS A 179 1.68 8.44 -1.20
C CYS A 179 0.69 9.14 -0.25
N PRO A 180 0.01 8.38 0.64
CA PRO A 180 -0.92 8.95 1.60
C PRO A 180 -0.20 9.84 2.63
N SER A 181 -0.90 10.84 3.13
CA SER A 181 -0.62 11.50 4.40
C SER A 181 -1.37 10.79 5.54
N MET A 182 -1.63 11.49 6.63
CA MET A 182 -2.42 10.98 7.74
C MET A 182 -3.75 10.42 7.24
N THR A 183 -3.96 9.13 7.48
CA THR A 183 -5.18 8.40 7.14
C THR A 183 -5.78 7.83 8.42
N ASP A 184 -7.09 7.83 8.55
CA ASP A 184 -7.83 7.38 9.74
C ASP A 184 -7.77 5.84 9.87
N THR A 185 -6.68 5.33 10.44
CA THR A 185 -6.38 3.90 10.62
C THR A 185 -5.86 3.63 12.01
N ASP A 186 -5.77 2.35 12.40
CA ASP A 186 -5.14 1.94 13.67
C ASP A 186 -3.68 2.42 13.77
N MET A 187 -2.96 2.50 12.64
CA MET A 187 -1.57 2.99 12.60
C MET A 187 -1.46 4.45 13.07
N ALA A 188 -2.51 5.25 12.90
CA ALA A 188 -2.57 6.64 13.30
C ALA A 188 -3.13 6.84 14.72
N SER A 189 -3.47 5.76 15.47
CA SER A 189 -4.10 5.86 16.80
C SER A 189 -3.28 6.72 17.77
N GLY A 190 -1.97 6.52 17.85
CA GLY A 190 -1.09 7.30 18.74
C GLY A 190 -1.08 8.81 18.48
N ILE A 191 -1.39 9.24 17.25
CA ILE A 191 -1.58 10.67 16.91
C ILE A 191 -2.97 11.11 17.36
N LYS A 192 -4.00 10.29 17.15
CA LYS A 192 -5.41 10.60 17.45
C LYS A 192 -5.67 10.69 18.95
N ASP A 193 -4.95 9.90 19.77
CA ASP A 193 -5.06 9.89 21.23
C ASP A 193 -4.51 11.18 21.88
N ASN A 194 -3.77 12.01 21.13
CA ASN A 194 -3.29 13.32 21.57
C ASN A 194 -3.97 14.43 20.77
N ALA A 195 -4.95 15.10 21.38
CA ALA A 195 -5.77 16.12 20.72
C ALA A 195 -4.95 17.27 20.11
N ASP A 196 -3.93 17.77 20.81
CA ASP A 196 -3.10 18.87 20.31
C ASP A 196 -2.27 18.45 19.10
N THR A 197 -1.71 17.25 19.15
CA THR A 197 -0.96 16.66 18.02
C THR A 197 -1.90 16.45 16.84
N PHE A 198 -3.10 15.91 17.07
CA PHE A 198 -4.09 15.68 16.03
C PHE A 198 -4.52 16.96 15.32
N GLU A 199 -4.84 18.04 16.10
CA GLU A 199 -5.18 19.36 15.52
C GLU A 199 -3.99 19.95 14.75
N THR A 200 -2.76 19.76 15.24
CA THR A 200 -1.56 20.20 14.52
C THR A 200 -1.43 19.50 13.16
N PHE A 201 -1.65 18.19 13.11
CA PHE A 201 -1.66 17.45 11.84
C PHE A 201 -2.76 17.91 10.89
N LYS A 202 -3.99 18.08 11.40
CA LYS A 202 -5.11 18.61 10.61
C LYS A 202 -4.83 19.98 10.02
N GLY A 203 -4.24 20.87 10.83
CA GLY A 203 -3.86 22.21 10.39
C GLY A 203 -2.81 22.25 9.28
N ARG A 204 -2.07 21.16 9.06
CA ARG A 204 -1.10 21.01 7.97
C ARG A 204 -1.72 20.47 6.68
N ILE A 205 -2.90 19.90 6.76
CA ILE A 205 -3.62 19.32 5.61
C ILE A 205 -4.64 20.34 5.10
N PRO A 206 -4.49 20.89 3.89
CA PRO A 206 -5.42 21.89 3.35
C PRO A 206 -6.90 21.48 3.36
N LEU A 207 -7.21 20.17 3.19
CA LEU A 207 -8.59 19.69 3.33
C LEU A 207 -9.07 19.61 4.79
N GLY A 208 -8.24 19.95 5.79
CA GLY A 208 -8.61 20.10 7.20
C GLY A 208 -8.95 18.82 7.95
N ARG A 209 -8.64 17.64 7.40
CA ARG A 209 -8.92 16.34 8.01
C ARG A 209 -7.97 15.26 7.53
N PRO A 210 -7.81 14.15 8.28
CA PRO A 210 -7.19 12.94 7.74
C PRO A 210 -8.02 12.37 6.58
N ALA A 211 -7.39 11.56 5.73
CA ALA A 211 -8.09 10.81 4.71
C ALA A 211 -8.89 9.66 5.35
N ASP A 212 -10.06 9.34 4.78
CA ASP A 212 -10.71 8.06 5.00
C ASP A 212 -9.91 6.96 4.27
N PRO A 213 -9.70 5.76 4.85
CA PRO A 213 -9.06 4.65 4.16
C PRO A 213 -9.64 4.34 2.77
N ALA A 214 -10.94 4.53 2.58
CA ALA A 214 -11.61 4.32 1.31
C ALA A 214 -11.13 5.32 0.23
N GLU A 215 -10.83 6.56 0.59
CA GLU A 215 -10.33 7.57 -0.35
C GLU A 215 -8.97 7.18 -0.94
N VAL A 216 -8.11 6.54 -0.12
CA VAL A 216 -6.84 5.99 -0.59
C VAL A 216 -7.07 4.72 -1.42
N GLY A 217 -7.97 3.84 -0.97
CA GLY A 217 -8.38 2.63 -1.68
C GLY A 217 -8.92 2.90 -3.08
N ASP A 218 -9.73 3.94 -3.24
CA ASP A 218 -10.27 4.37 -4.54
C ASP A 218 -9.15 4.75 -5.54
N VAL A 219 -8.12 5.45 -5.06
CA VAL A 219 -6.96 5.81 -5.90
C VAL A 219 -6.11 4.59 -6.25
N ILE A 220 -5.93 3.65 -5.31
CA ILE A 220 -5.23 2.37 -5.57
C ILE A 220 -5.96 1.62 -6.69
N VAL A 221 -7.27 1.45 -6.58
CA VAL A 221 -8.10 0.75 -7.57
C VAL A 221 -8.10 1.46 -8.93
N PHE A 222 -8.13 2.79 -8.95
CA PHE A 222 -7.93 3.57 -10.19
C PHE A 222 -6.58 3.27 -10.84
N LEU A 223 -5.48 3.34 -10.10
CA LEU A 223 -4.13 3.07 -10.63
C LEU A 223 -3.96 1.64 -11.13
N ALA A 224 -4.65 0.67 -10.51
CA ALA A 224 -4.67 -0.71 -10.97
C ALA A 224 -5.48 -0.92 -12.25
N SER A 225 -6.48 -0.08 -12.51
CA SER A 225 -7.46 -0.26 -13.58
C SER A 225 -6.95 0.11 -14.98
N HIS A 226 -7.73 -0.25 -15.99
CA HIS A 226 -7.51 0.18 -17.37
C HIS A 226 -7.61 1.71 -17.57
N ASP A 227 -8.31 2.41 -16.68
CA ASP A 227 -8.43 3.88 -16.76
C ASP A 227 -7.06 4.55 -16.56
N ALA A 228 -6.13 3.90 -15.85
CA ALA A 228 -4.74 4.34 -15.65
C ALA A 228 -3.74 3.71 -16.65
N ARG A 229 -4.17 3.20 -17.81
CA ARG A 229 -3.35 2.45 -18.77
C ARG A 229 -2.12 3.18 -19.32
N PHE A 230 -2.06 4.49 -19.17
CA PHE A 230 -0.89 5.30 -19.57
C PHE A 230 -0.19 5.95 -18.37
N VAL A 231 -0.55 5.53 -17.14
CA VAL A 231 0.10 5.95 -15.88
C VAL A 231 1.07 4.85 -15.44
N ASN A 232 2.37 5.15 -15.46
CA ASN A 232 3.42 4.21 -15.08
C ASN A 232 4.59 4.93 -14.41
N GLY A 233 5.06 4.42 -13.28
CA GLY A 233 6.17 4.98 -12.50
C GLY A 233 5.80 6.20 -11.64
N VAL A 234 4.50 6.53 -11.50
CA VAL A 234 4.07 7.66 -10.66
C VAL A 234 4.12 7.30 -9.17
N ASN A 235 4.51 8.28 -8.36
CA ASN A 235 4.30 8.28 -6.92
C ASN A 235 3.26 9.39 -6.65
N LEU A 236 1.99 8.99 -6.55
CA LEU A 236 0.85 9.90 -6.52
C LEU A 236 0.50 10.30 -5.08
N PRO A 237 0.66 11.58 -4.69
CA PRO A 237 0.18 12.06 -3.40
C PRO A 237 -1.34 11.88 -3.27
N VAL A 238 -1.76 11.31 -2.14
CA VAL A 238 -3.15 11.19 -1.70
C VAL A 238 -3.20 11.76 -0.28
N ASP A 239 -3.03 13.06 -0.18
CA ASP A 239 -2.57 13.71 1.05
C ASP A 239 -3.37 14.97 1.45
N GLY A 240 -4.49 15.21 0.80
CA GLY A 240 -5.34 16.36 1.07
C GLY A 240 -4.67 17.71 0.79
N GLY A 241 -3.61 17.71 -0.02
CA GLY A 241 -2.86 18.91 -0.40
C GLY A 241 -1.64 19.20 0.49
N LEU A 242 -1.30 18.32 1.44
CA LEU A 242 -0.17 18.52 2.37
C LEU A 242 1.14 18.82 1.62
N SER A 243 1.47 18.03 0.60
CA SER A 243 2.73 18.17 -0.16
C SER A 243 2.68 19.24 -1.26
N ALA A 244 1.54 19.91 -1.46
CA ALA A 244 1.44 21.04 -2.38
C ALA A 244 2.09 22.33 -1.82
N SER A 245 2.29 22.38 -0.49
CA SER A 245 2.95 23.51 0.18
C SER A 245 4.45 23.54 -0.08
N ASN A 246 5.01 24.72 -0.32
CA ASN A 246 6.46 24.95 -0.33
C ASN A 246 7.04 25.22 1.08
N GLY A 247 6.22 25.06 2.14
CA GLY A 247 6.62 25.24 3.53
C GLY A 247 6.44 26.67 4.07
N GLN A 248 5.95 27.61 3.26
CA GLN A 248 5.61 28.96 3.78
C GLN A 248 4.37 28.90 4.67
N PRO A 249 4.29 29.78 5.69
CA PRO A 249 3.12 29.83 6.54
C PRO A 249 1.89 30.33 5.79
N ASP A 250 0.71 29.93 6.27
CA ASP A 250 -0.56 30.52 5.86
C ASP A 250 -0.57 32.01 6.26
N MET A 251 -0.87 32.87 5.30
CA MET A 251 -0.93 34.34 5.48
C MET A 251 -2.36 34.85 5.42
N ALA A 252 -3.38 33.98 5.34
CA ALA A 252 -4.79 34.32 5.27
C ALA A 252 -5.47 34.30 6.63
#